data_6fa1f1b828c7611c8b5007c47ff71487
#
_entry.id   6fa1f1b828c7611c8b5007c47ff71487
#
_cell.length_a   1.000
_cell.length_b   1.000
_cell.length_c   1.000
_cell.angle_alpha   90.00
_cell.angle_beta   90.00
_cell.angle_gamma   90.00
#
_symmetry.space_group_name_H-M   'P 1'
#
loop_
_entity.id
_entity.type
_entity.pdbx_description
1 polymer ?
#
loop_
_entity_poly.entity_id
_entity_poly.type
_entity_poly.pdbx_seq_one_letter_code
_entity_poly.pdbx_strand_id
1 'polypeptide(L)'
;MTTDKPLIYDWDLAQFQALMADWGQPSYRADQIWDGLYQQLWASAEEFSTLPKGLRAHLDEHFSFVGLRLSKQLYSSDGQTEKRLYLLRDDQAIETVLMRYDERRTLCITTQAGCAMGCTFCATGQMGFRRNLSSGEIVEQVLVFARLLAAEGETVTNVVLMGMGEPFHNYEASMAALDRLGHAEGFNLGARRFTVSTVGLIPAIQRFTSEQRKE
;
A
#
# COMPACT_ATOMS: atom_id res chain seq x y z
N MET A 1 4.30 -21.75 -3.00
CA MET A 1 5.64 -21.41 -3.50
C MET A 1 5.87 -19.96 -3.13
N THR A 2 6.65 -19.69 -2.12
CA THR A 2 7.11 -18.34 -1.78
C THR A 2 8.04 -17.90 -2.90
N THR A 3 7.60 -16.98 -3.75
CA THR A 3 8.48 -16.38 -4.75
C THR A 3 9.48 -15.49 -3.99
N ASP A 4 10.75 -15.80 -4.10
CA ASP A 4 11.87 -15.05 -3.49
C ASP A 4 12.06 -13.65 -4.11
N LYS A 5 11.13 -13.25 -4.99
CA LYS A 5 11.15 -11.98 -5.71
C LYS A 5 10.66 -10.84 -4.80
N PRO A 6 11.33 -9.69 -4.79
CA PRO A 6 10.85 -8.51 -4.07
C PRO A 6 9.47 -8.08 -4.58
N LEU A 7 8.67 -7.50 -3.70
CA LEU A 7 7.40 -6.91 -4.09
C LEU A 7 7.67 -5.60 -4.83
N ILE A 8 7.09 -5.45 -6.02
CA ILE A 8 7.36 -4.27 -6.87
C ILE A 8 6.96 -2.96 -6.19
N TYR A 9 5.93 -2.99 -5.35
CA TYR A 9 5.44 -1.83 -4.60
C TYR A 9 6.36 -1.41 -3.44
N ASP A 10 7.40 -2.19 -3.10
CA ASP A 10 8.41 -1.78 -2.13
C ASP A 10 9.43 -0.79 -2.72
N TRP A 11 9.47 -0.67 -4.04
CA TRP A 11 10.41 0.18 -4.75
C TRP A 11 9.84 1.57 -4.99
N ASP A 12 10.68 2.60 -4.82
CA ASP A 12 10.38 3.98 -5.17
C ASP A 12 10.87 4.32 -6.60
N LEU A 13 10.50 5.52 -7.06
CA LEU A 13 10.87 5.98 -8.41
C LEU A 13 12.39 6.06 -8.60
N ALA A 14 13.14 6.51 -7.58
CA ALA A 14 14.59 6.63 -7.66
C ALA A 14 15.25 5.25 -7.78
N GLN A 15 14.72 4.25 -7.08
CA GLN A 15 15.19 2.87 -7.19
C GLN A 15 14.89 2.30 -8.58
N PHE A 16 13.73 2.58 -9.17
CA PHE A 16 13.44 2.20 -10.56
C PHE A 16 14.37 2.90 -11.56
N GLN A 17 14.70 4.18 -11.34
CA GLN A 17 15.66 4.89 -12.19
C GLN A 17 17.05 4.26 -12.13
N ALA A 18 17.54 3.90 -10.94
CA ALA A 18 18.79 3.19 -10.77
C ALA A 18 18.77 1.80 -11.46
N LEU A 19 17.67 1.05 -11.29
CA LEU A 19 17.48 -0.25 -11.94
C LEU A 19 17.49 -0.15 -13.47
N MET A 20 16.85 0.88 -14.02
CA MET A 20 16.88 1.09 -15.49
C MET A 20 18.28 1.38 -15.98
N ALA A 21 19.08 2.15 -15.25
CA ALA A 21 20.48 2.37 -15.56
C ALA A 21 21.29 1.06 -15.55
N ASP A 22 21.10 0.23 -14.53
CA ASP A 22 21.77 -1.07 -14.40
C ASP A 22 21.38 -2.03 -15.54
N TRP A 23 20.14 -1.95 -16.02
CA TRP A 23 19.66 -2.75 -17.15
C TRP A 23 19.97 -2.14 -18.52
N GLY A 24 20.71 -1.04 -18.56
CA GLY A 24 21.04 -0.34 -19.81
C GLY A 24 19.80 0.24 -20.52
N GLN A 25 18.76 0.54 -19.76
CA GLN A 25 17.54 1.13 -20.28
C GLN A 25 17.52 2.66 -20.08
N PRO A 26 16.85 3.41 -20.96
CA PRO A 26 16.66 4.85 -20.77
C PRO A 26 15.89 5.15 -19.47
N SER A 27 16.25 6.27 -18.80
CA SER A 27 15.65 6.67 -17.50
C SER A 27 14.12 6.81 -17.53
N TYR A 28 13.55 7.32 -18.63
CA TYR A 28 12.10 7.47 -18.78
C TYR A 28 11.31 6.16 -18.67
N ARG A 29 12.00 5.00 -18.76
CA ARG A 29 11.35 3.71 -18.54
C ARG A 29 10.92 3.52 -17.07
N ALA A 30 11.66 4.12 -16.13
CA ALA A 30 11.26 4.15 -14.73
C ALA A 30 9.95 4.94 -14.55
N ASP A 31 9.80 6.07 -15.23
CA ASP A 31 8.59 6.88 -15.18
C ASP A 31 7.39 6.11 -15.78
N GLN A 32 7.61 5.33 -16.84
CA GLN A 32 6.58 4.46 -17.41
C GLN A 32 6.17 3.31 -16.47
N ILE A 33 7.11 2.75 -15.72
CA ILE A 33 6.80 1.75 -14.69
C ILE A 33 5.98 2.40 -13.58
N TRP A 34 6.42 3.57 -13.12
CA TRP A 34 5.74 4.32 -12.07
C TRP A 34 4.31 4.70 -12.44
N ASP A 35 4.11 5.27 -13.63
CA ASP A 35 2.79 5.58 -14.20
C ASP A 35 1.91 4.33 -14.27
N GLY A 36 2.44 3.24 -14.79
CA GLY A 36 1.72 1.97 -14.89
C GLY A 36 1.23 1.44 -13.54
N LEU A 37 2.07 1.50 -12.49
CA LEU A 37 1.71 1.03 -11.16
C LEU A 37 0.67 1.91 -10.48
N TYR A 38 0.81 3.23 -10.56
CA TYR A 38 0.11 4.17 -9.70
C TYR A 38 -0.98 5.00 -10.39
N GLN A 39 -0.89 5.25 -11.70
CA GLN A 39 -1.93 5.95 -12.46
C GLN A 39 -2.81 4.97 -13.24
N GLN A 40 -2.17 4.05 -14.00
CA GLN A 40 -2.91 3.04 -14.77
C GLN A 40 -3.38 1.86 -13.90
N LEU A 41 -2.85 1.75 -12.69
CA LEU A 41 -3.16 0.71 -11.70
C LEU A 41 -2.89 -0.72 -12.21
N TRP A 42 -1.90 -0.90 -13.09
CA TRP A 42 -1.53 -2.21 -13.61
C TRP A 42 -1.01 -3.13 -12.51
N ALA A 43 -1.40 -4.40 -12.60
CA ALA A 43 -1.20 -5.41 -11.57
C ALA A 43 -0.34 -6.60 -12.04
N SER A 44 0.13 -6.56 -13.27
CA SER A 44 1.01 -7.59 -13.85
C SER A 44 1.97 -6.97 -14.88
N ALA A 45 3.10 -7.61 -15.11
CA ALA A 45 4.07 -7.14 -16.10
C ALA A 45 3.49 -7.11 -17.53
N GLU A 46 2.51 -7.94 -17.81
CA GLU A 46 1.87 -8.04 -19.14
C GLU A 46 1.09 -6.76 -19.50
N GLU A 47 0.51 -6.10 -18.50
CA GLU A 47 -0.30 -4.88 -18.69
C GLU A 47 0.53 -3.67 -19.12
N PHE A 48 1.85 -3.66 -18.87
CA PHE A 48 2.74 -2.54 -19.22
C PHE A 48 2.95 -2.43 -20.73
N SER A 49 1.86 -2.12 -21.46
CA SER A 49 1.84 -2.03 -22.92
C SER A 49 2.81 -1.00 -23.50
N THR A 50 3.17 0.02 -22.73
CA THR A 50 4.15 1.06 -23.08
C THR A 50 5.60 0.58 -23.04
N LEU A 51 5.87 -0.57 -22.42
CA LEU A 51 7.20 -1.14 -22.30
C LEU A 51 7.48 -2.20 -23.39
N PRO A 52 8.71 -2.31 -23.88
CA PRO A 52 9.12 -3.40 -24.77
C PRO A 52 8.87 -4.77 -24.12
N LYS A 53 8.56 -5.78 -24.93
CA LYS A 53 8.30 -7.15 -24.45
C LYS A 53 9.46 -7.71 -23.60
N GLY A 54 10.71 -7.46 -24.00
CA GLY A 54 11.88 -7.91 -23.22
C GLY A 54 11.94 -7.27 -21.83
N LEU A 55 11.63 -5.97 -21.71
CA LEU A 55 11.62 -5.28 -20.41
C LEU A 55 10.50 -5.77 -19.52
N ARG A 56 9.31 -6.07 -20.10
CA ARG A 56 8.20 -6.68 -19.34
C ARG A 56 8.58 -8.06 -18.78
N ALA A 57 9.26 -8.88 -19.58
CA ALA A 57 9.77 -10.18 -19.12
C ALA A 57 10.78 -10.01 -17.98
N HIS A 58 11.72 -9.06 -18.07
CA HIS A 58 12.65 -8.73 -16.99
C HIS A 58 11.94 -8.29 -15.72
N LEU A 59 10.90 -7.45 -15.82
CA LEU A 59 10.10 -7.06 -14.66
C LEU A 59 9.43 -8.27 -14.02
N ASP A 60 8.83 -9.15 -14.81
CA ASP A 60 8.17 -10.35 -14.32
C ASP A 60 9.18 -11.33 -13.68
N GLU A 61 10.37 -11.43 -14.21
CA GLU A 61 11.45 -12.27 -13.63
C GLU A 61 11.96 -11.72 -12.30
N HIS A 62 12.06 -10.40 -12.13
CA HIS A 62 12.70 -9.77 -10.96
C HIS A 62 11.71 -9.44 -9.84
N PHE A 63 10.46 -9.14 -10.17
CA PHE A 63 9.47 -8.68 -9.20
C PHE A 63 8.27 -9.61 -9.08
N SER A 64 7.64 -9.54 -7.92
CA SER A 64 6.28 -9.99 -7.75
C SER A 64 5.35 -8.78 -7.71
N PHE A 65 4.23 -8.89 -8.39
CA PHE A 65 3.15 -7.89 -8.38
C PHE A 65 2.08 -8.21 -7.35
N VAL A 66 2.22 -9.32 -6.61
CA VAL A 66 1.24 -9.79 -5.64
C VAL A 66 1.91 -10.06 -4.30
N GLY A 67 1.57 -9.27 -3.31
CA GLY A 67 1.91 -9.47 -1.90
C GLY A 67 0.71 -9.89 -1.07
N LEU A 68 -0.52 -9.57 -1.53
CA LEU A 68 -1.78 -9.80 -0.83
C LEU A 68 -2.64 -10.83 -1.57
N ARG A 69 -2.98 -11.92 -0.89
CA ARG A 69 -3.89 -12.95 -1.39
C ARG A 69 -5.24 -12.85 -0.67
N LEU A 70 -6.30 -12.53 -1.39
CA LEU A 70 -7.64 -12.44 -0.81
C LEU A 70 -8.07 -13.80 -0.24
N SER A 71 -8.42 -13.81 1.05
CA SER A 71 -8.89 -15.00 1.76
C SER A 71 -10.39 -14.94 2.02
N LYS A 72 -10.91 -13.78 2.46
CA LYS A 72 -12.33 -13.61 2.78
C LYS A 72 -12.77 -12.18 2.51
N GLN A 73 -14.03 -12.03 2.12
CA GLN A 73 -14.68 -10.76 1.86
C GLN A 73 -16.01 -10.72 2.59
N LEU A 74 -16.30 -9.62 3.25
CA LEU A 74 -17.52 -9.40 4.02
C LEU A 74 -18.09 -8.03 3.69
N TYR A 75 -19.39 -7.93 3.62
CA TYR A 75 -20.13 -6.69 3.42
C TYR A 75 -21.03 -6.39 4.62
N SER A 76 -21.20 -5.09 4.92
CA SER A 76 -22.28 -4.66 5.82
C SER A 76 -23.64 -4.89 5.16
N SER A 77 -24.70 -4.93 5.98
CA SER A 77 -26.08 -5.17 5.50
C SER A 77 -26.58 -4.11 4.50
N ASP A 78 -26.07 -2.89 4.60
CA ASP A 78 -26.38 -1.77 3.70
C ASP A 78 -25.45 -1.68 2.48
N GLY A 79 -24.45 -2.57 2.39
CA GLY A 79 -23.45 -2.59 1.32
C GLY A 79 -22.42 -1.44 1.36
N GLN A 80 -22.49 -0.55 2.36
CA GLN A 80 -21.63 0.63 2.43
C GLN A 80 -20.22 0.33 2.94
N THR A 81 -20.03 -0.80 3.61
CA THR A 81 -18.72 -1.22 4.13
C THR A 81 -18.35 -2.59 3.59
N GLU A 82 -17.15 -2.66 3.03
CA GLU A 82 -16.55 -3.90 2.56
C GLU A 82 -15.26 -4.17 3.34
N LYS A 83 -15.18 -5.30 4.04
CA LYS A 83 -13.99 -5.76 4.73
C LYS A 83 -13.38 -6.96 3.99
N ARG A 84 -12.09 -6.86 3.71
CA ARG A 84 -11.31 -7.96 3.13
C ARG A 84 -10.25 -8.45 4.10
N LEU A 85 -10.19 -9.77 4.25
CA LEU A 85 -9.09 -10.48 4.89
C LEU A 85 -8.12 -10.93 3.81
N TYR A 86 -6.87 -10.50 3.92
CA TYR A 86 -5.78 -10.93 3.05
C TYR A 86 -4.80 -11.80 3.81
N LEU A 87 -4.20 -12.75 3.11
CA LEU A 87 -3.01 -13.45 3.55
C LEU A 87 -1.80 -12.86 2.85
N LEU A 88 -0.80 -12.49 3.62
CA LEU A 88 0.51 -12.07 3.18
C LEU A 88 1.29 -13.28 2.63
N ARG A 89 2.48 -13.07 2.08
CA ARG A 89 3.31 -14.15 1.52
C ARG A 89 3.76 -15.18 2.56
N ASP A 90 3.84 -14.78 3.81
CA ASP A 90 4.17 -15.63 4.98
C ASP A 90 2.95 -16.16 5.72
N ASP A 91 1.78 -16.13 5.05
CA ASP A 91 0.48 -16.56 5.56
C ASP A 91 -0.02 -15.78 6.80
N GLN A 92 0.61 -14.66 7.17
CA GLN A 92 0.04 -13.76 8.17
C GLN A 92 -1.20 -13.08 7.62
N ALA A 93 -2.24 -12.99 8.44
CA ALA A 93 -3.51 -12.40 8.04
C ALA A 93 -3.57 -10.91 8.40
N ILE A 94 -4.07 -10.12 7.47
CA ILE A 94 -4.37 -8.69 7.67
C ILE A 94 -5.76 -8.33 7.16
N GLU A 95 -6.33 -7.26 7.70
CA GLU A 95 -7.62 -6.75 7.28
C GLU A 95 -7.48 -5.36 6.64
N THR A 96 -8.26 -5.13 5.60
CA THR A 96 -8.45 -3.81 4.98
C THR A 96 -9.93 -3.56 4.79
N VAL A 97 -10.39 -2.32 5.04
CA VAL A 97 -11.81 -1.98 4.99
C VAL A 97 -12.02 -0.80 4.05
N LEU A 98 -12.92 -0.97 3.08
CA LEU A 98 -13.47 0.12 2.28
C LEU A 98 -14.78 0.59 2.91
N MET A 99 -14.89 1.90 3.16
CA MET A 99 -16.09 2.57 3.63
C MET A 99 -16.56 3.56 2.57
N ARG A 100 -17.80 3.37 2.12
CA ARG A 100 -18.47 4.22 1.13
C ARG A 100 -19.36 5.21 1.85
N TYR A 101 -19.11 6.49 1.69
CA TYR A 101 -19.95 7.59 2.10
C TYR A 101 -20.46 8.31 0.86
N ASP A 102 -21.35 9.27 1.00
CA ASP A 102 -21.94 9.96 -0.15
C ASP A 102 -20.90 10.47 -1.15
N GLU A 103 -19.89 11.19 -0.66
CA GLU A 103 -18.83 11.75 -1.52
C GLU A 103 -17.43 11.18 -1.24
N ARG A 104 -17.30 10.18 -0.36
CA ARG A 104 -15.98 9.66 0.06
C ARG A 104 -15.90 8.15 -0.06
N ARG A 105 -14.75 7.71 -0.55
CA ARG A 105 -14.31 6.31 -0.57
C ARG A 105 -13.08 6.22 0.31
N THR A 106 -13.29 5.85 1.57
CA THR A 106 -12.25 5.83 2.61
C THR A 106 -11.75 4.41 2.81
N LEU A 107 -10.43 4.24 2.71
CA LEU A 107 -9.76 2.97 3.01
C LEU A 107 -9.16 3.01 4.40
N CYS A 108 -9.52 2.05 5.25
CA CYS A 108 -8.86 1.77 6.51
C CYS A 108 -7.83 0.66 6.27
N ILE A 109 -6.54 1.01 6.37
CA ILE A 109 -5.43 0.12 6.04
C ILE A 109 -4.63 -0.29 7.27
N THR A 110 -3.99 -1.44 7.16
CA THR A 110 -3.18 -2.11 8.18
C THR A 110 -1.70 -1.81 7.98
N THR A 111 -0.96 -1.65 9.09
CA THR A 111 0.49 -1.38 9.08
C THR A 111 1.32 -2.50 9.70
N GLN A 112 0.70 -3.41 10.44
CA GLN A 112 1.38 -4.55 11.08
C GLN A 112 0.49 -5.81 11.02
N ALA A 113 1.08 -6.97 10.93
CA ALA A 113 0.40 -8.22 11.26
C ALA A 113 0.36 -8.37 12.77
N GLY A 114 -0.84 -8.22 13.38
CA GLY A 114 -0.99 -8.06 14.82
C GLY A 114 -0.57 -6.68 15.32
N CYS A 115 -0.43 -6.53 16.66
CA CYS A 115 -0.04 -5.25 17.28
C CYS A 115 0.62 -5.51 18.64
N ALA A 116 1.73 -4.79 18.90
CA ALA A 116 2.47 -4.90 20.16
C ALA A 116 1.90 -4.04 21.30
N MET A 117 0.94 -3.15 21.01
CA MET A 117 0.48 -2.15 21.99
C MET A 117 -0.41 -2.70 23.09
N GLY A 118 -1.00 -3.89 22.91
CA GLY A 118 -1.75 -4.60 23.95
C GLY A 118 -3.00 -3.86 24.47
N CYS A 119 -3.61 -2.98 23.68
CA CYS A 119 -4.83 -2.26 24.07
C CYS A 119 -5.94 -3.23 24.46
N THR A 120 -6.48 -3.13 25.66
CA THR A 120 -7.44 -4.09 26.25
C THR A 120 -8.77 -4.17 25.52
N PHE A 121 -9.16 -3.09 24.82
CA PHE A 121 -10.39 -3.02 24.03
C PHE A 121 -10.21 -3.41 22.55
N CYS A 122 -8.97 -3.70 22.11
CA CYS A 122 -8.64 -3.95 20.70
C CYS A 122 -8.37 -5.44 20.46
N ALA A 123 -9.15 -6.08 19.59
CA ALA A 123 -8.94 -7.49 19.25
C ALA A 123 -7.55 -7.74 18.66
N THR A 124 -7.04 -6.85 17.81
CA THR A 124 -5.69 -6.96 17.24
C THR A 124 -4.60 -6.91 18.32
N GLY A 125 -4.77 -6.06 19.35
CA GLY A 125 -3.84 -5.98 20.48
C GLY A 125 -3.80 -7.29 21.29
N GLN A 126 -4.90 -8.04 21.36
CA GLN A 126 -4.99 -9.32 22.04
C GLN A 126 -4.37 -10.48 21.22
N MET A 127 -4.28 -10.34 19.89
CA MET A 127 -3.64 -11.33 19.01
C MET A 127 -2.11 -11.33 19.11
N GLY A 128 -1.52 -10.29 19.70
CA GLY A 128 -0.09 -10.07 19.78
C GLY A 128 0.51 -9.61 18.44
N PHE A 129 1.77 -9.22 18.51
CA PHE A 129 2.55 -8.74 17.36
C PHE A 129 3.19 -9.93 16.62
N ARG A 130 3.16 -9.89 15.30
CA ARG A 130 3.85 -10.86 14.44
C ARG A 130 5.02 -10.20 13.73
N ARG A 131 4.73 -9.20 12.86
CA ARG A 131 5.73 -8.40 12.17
C ARG A 131 5.17 -7.07 11.66
N ASN A 132 6.07 -6.19 11.31
CA ASN A 132 5.75 -5.01 10.52
C ASN A 132 5.42 -5.42 9.07
N LEU A 133 4.51 -4.68 8.43
CA LEU A 133 4.33 -4.75 7.01
C LEU A 133 5.44 -3.96 6.30
N SER A 134 5.83 -4.41 5.11
CA SER A 134 6.66 -3.58 4.23
C SER A 134 5.84 -2.40 3.68
N SER A 135 6.52 -1.40 3.17
CA SER A 135 5.85 -0.25 2.56
C SER A 135 5.02 -0.65 1.34
N GLY A 136 5.50 -1.64 0.57
CA GLY A 136 4.76 -2.19 -0.58
C GLY A 136 3.49 -2.94 -0.16
N GLU A 137 3.54 -3.73 0.92
CA GLU A 137 2.35 -4.39 1.47
C GLU A 137 1.30 -3.39 1.98
N ILE A 138 1.75 -2.22 2.49
CA ILE A 138 0.84 -1.14 2.90
C ILE A 138 0.23 -0.46 1.66
N VAL A 139 1.03 -0.14 0.65
CA VAL A 139 0.58 0.46 -0.62
C VAL A 139 -0.39 -0.45 -1.36
N GLU A 140 -0.08 -1.74 -1.47
CA GLU A 140 -0.89 -2.70 -2.24
C GLU A 140 -2.33 -2.79 -1.72
N GLN A 141 -2.57 -2.63 -0.42
CA GLN A 141 -3.92 -2.55 0.14
C GLN A 141 -4.74 -1.45 -0.53
N VAL A 142 -4.13 -0.29 -0.79
CA VAL A 142 -4.80 0.83 -1.44
C VAL A 142 -5.00 0.55 -2.93
N LEU A 143 -3.98 0.04 -3.63
CA LEU A 143 -4.03 -0.21 -5.07
C LEU A 143 -5.07 -1.28 -5.44
N VAL A 144 -5.23 -2.33 -4.62
CA VAL A 144 -6.26 -3.36 -4.86
C VAL A 144 -7.66 -2.76 -4.84
N PHE A 145 -7.98 -1.89 -3.89
CA PHE A 145 -9.27 -1.22 -3.84
C PHE A 145 -9.38 -0.09 -4.86
N ALA A 146 -8.28 0.56 -5.22
CA ALA A 146 -8.28 1.56 -6.28
C ALA A 146 -8.70 0.94 -7.63
N ARG A 147 -8.20 -0.28 -7.94
CA ARG A 147 -8.60 -1.04 -9.13
C ARG A 147 -10.09 -1.39 -9.11
N LEU A 148 -10.58 -1.83 -7.95
CA LEU A 148 -12.01 -2.13 -7.77
C LEU A 148 -12.87 -0.89 -8.04
N LEU A 149 -12.55 0.22 -7.38
CA LEU A 149 -13.28 1.48 -7.51
C LEU A 149 -13.21 2.04 -8.93
N ALA A 150 -12.04 1.97 -9.59
CA ALA A 150 -11.87 2.42 -10.96
C ALA A 150 -12.78 1.65 -11.95
N ALA A 151 -12.98 0.34 -11.73
CA ALA A 151 -13.91 -0.45 -12.52
C ALA A 151 -15.39 -0.03 -12.32
N GLU A 152 -15.69 0.62 -11.19
CA GLU A 152 -17.00 1.20 -10.86
C GLU A 152 -17.12 2.68 -11.27
N GLY A 153 -16.06 3.28 -11.85
CA GLY A 153 -15.99 4.70 -12.19
C GLY A 153 -15.73 5.61 -10.98
N GLU A 154 -15.26 5.04 -9.88
CA GLU A 154 -14.99 5.72 -8.62
C GLU A 154 -13.48 5.77 -8.32
N THR A 155 -13.08 6.57 -7.31
CA THR A 155 -11.68 6.70 -6.88
C THR A 155 -11.56 6.67 -5.37
N VAL A 156 -10.40 6.22 -4.87
CA VAL A 156 -10.05 6.37 -3.46
C VAL A 156 -9.92 7.86 -3.12
N THR A 157 -10.64 8.32 -2.13
CA THR A 157 -10.61 9.73 -1.73
C THR A 157 -9.86 9.97 -0.42
N ASN A 158 -9.82 8.98 0.46
CA ASN A 158 -9.19 9.09 1.78
C ASN A 158 -8.58 7.75 2.19
N VAL A 159 -7.47 7.82 2.90
CA VAL A 159 -6.80 6.65 3.50
C VAL A 159 -6.57 6.92 4.98
N VAL A 160 -6.98 5.99 5.83
CA VAL A 160 -6.77 6.08 7.28
C VAL A 160 -5.95 4.87 7.77
N LEU A 161 -4.86 5.13 8.47
CA LEU A 161 -4.02 4.11 9.09
C LEU A 161 -4.61 3.78 10.48
N MET A 162 -5.77 3.11 10.46
CA MET A 162 -6.56 2.75 11.64
C MET A 162 -6.93 1.26 11.66
N GLY A 163 -6.30 0.46 10.81
CA GLY A 163 -6.45 -0.99 10.77
C GLY A 163 -5.63 -1.69 11.85
N MET A 164 -5.01 -2.81 11.51
CA MET A 164 -4.16 -3.54 12.43
C MET A 164 -2.78 -2.89 12.57
N GLY A 165 -2.27 -2.79 13.81
CA GLY A 165 -0.95 -2.27 14.11
C GLY A 165 -0.94 -0.83 14.61
N GLU A 166 0.25 -0.39 15.06
CA GLU A 166 0.57 0.99 15.41
C GLU A 166 1.45 1.57 14.32
N PRO A 167 0.97 2.55 13.53
CA PRO A 167 1.74 3.10 12.39
C PRO A 167 3.11 3.67 12.81
N PHE A 168 3.19 4.28 13.99
CA PHE A 168 4.44 4.85 14.48
C PHE A 168 5.40 3.83 15.08
N HIS A 169 4.97 2.60 15.33
CA HIS A 169 5.86 1.48 15.61
C HIS A 169 6.44 0.86 14.32
N ASN A 170 5.78 1.09 13.18
CA ASN A 170 6.26 0.78 11.83
C ASN A 170 6.50 2.05 11.02
N TYR A 171 7.23 3.01 11.62
CA TYR A 171 7.33 4.38 11.11
C TYR A 171 7.82 4.46 9.67
N GLU A 172 9.01 3.87 9.40
CA GLU A 172 9.67 4.01 8.10
C GLU A 172 8.79 3.48 6.95
N ALA A 173 8.25 2.26 7.10
CA ALA A 173 7.42 1.68 6.07
C ALA A 173 6.07 2.40 5.91
N SER A 174 5.47 2.85 7.02
CA SER A 174 4.23 3.63 6.99
C SER A 174 4.43 4.94 6.24
N MET A 175 5.50 5.68 6.57
CA MET A 175 5.77 6.96 5.93
C MET A 175 6.17 6.80 4.45
N ALA A 176 7.00 5.81 4.13
CA ALA A 176 7.35 5.51 2.73
C ALA A 176 6.11 5.14 1.89
N ALA A 177 5.13 4.43 2.47
CA ALA A 177 3.87 4.14 1.80
C ALA A 177 3.04 5.41 1.52
N LEU A 178 2.96 6.32 2.51
CA LEU A 178 2.26 7.59 2.32
C LEU A 178 2.93 8.48 1.27
N ASP A 179 4.28 8.52 1.24
CA ASP A 179 5.04 9.27 0.25
C ASP A 179 4.77 8.76 -1.17
N ARG A 180 4.72 7.43 -1.37
CA ARG A 180 4.39 6.84 -2.68
C ARG A 180 2.96 7.13 -3.11
N LEU A 181 2.00 6.98 -2.20
CA LEU A 181 0.59 7.26 -2.48
C LEU A 181 0.34 8.76 -2.68
N GLY A 182 1.15 9.62 -2.07
CA GLY A 182 1.06 11.09 -2.23
C GLY A 182 1.88 11.64 -3.39
N HIS A 183 2.68 10.81 -4.08
CA HIS A 183 3.59 11.28 -5.13
C HIS A 183 2.82 11.89 -6.30
N ALA A 184 3.18 13.14 -6.67
CA ALA A 184 2.43 13.94 -7.64
C ALA A 184 2.37 13.28 -9.04
N GLU A 185 3.43 12.60 -9.45
CA GLU A 185 3.52 11.87 -10.71
C GLU A 185 3.07 10.40 -10.60
N GLY A 186 2.39 10.03 -9.51
CA GLY A 186 1.90 8.69 -9.25
C GLY A 186 0.43 8.69 -8.87
N PHE A 187 0.08 8.08 -7.73
CA PHE A 187 -1.30 7.95 -7.26
C PHE A 187 -1.91 9.31 -6.86
N ASN A 188 -1.07 10.27 -6.45
CA ASN A 188 -1.39 11.68 -6.23
C ASN A 188 -2.51 11.92 -5.20
N LEU A 189 -2.56 11.14 -4.13
CA LEU A 189 -3.50 11.39 -3.04
C LEU A 189 -2.95 12.51 -2.15
N GLY A 190 -3.63 13.65 -2.09
CA GLY A 190 -3.18 14.82 -1.34
C GLY A 190 -2.99 14.55 0.16
N ALA A 191 -2.02 15.19 0.80
CA ALA A 191 -1.63 14.96 2.20
C ALA A 191 -2.81 15.04 3.18
N ARG A 192 -3.77 15.96 2.98
CA ARG A 192 -4.98 16.10 3.81
C ARG A 192 -5.97 14.93 3.68
N ARG A 193 -5.74 14.02 2.76
CA ARG A 193 -6.57 12.83 2.56
C ARG A 193 -6.06 11.63 3.36
N PHE A 194 -4.90 11.76 3.99
CA PHE A 194 -4.38 10.75 4.91
C PHE A 194 -4.70 11.10 6.37
N THR A 195 -5.05 10.07 7.14
CA THR A 195 -5.16 10.18 8.60
C THR A 195 -4.32 9.09 9.25
N VAL A 196 -3.38 9.49 10.09
CA VAL A 196 -2.56 8.57 10.87
C VAL A 196 -3.03 8.61 12.32
N SER A 197 -3.55 7.49 12.81
CA SER A 197 -3.91 7.32 14.22
C SER A 197 -2.78 6.67 14.98
N THR A 198 -2.55 7.10 16.22
CA THR A 198 -1.49 6.54 17.07
C THR A 198 -1.93 6.44 18.53
N VAL A 199 -1.40 5.45 19.24
CA VAL A 199 -1.57 5.34 20.70
C VAL A 199 -0.74 6.38 21.46
N GLY A 200 0.08 7.18 20.76
CA GLY A 200 0.82 8.27 21.39
C GLY A 200 2.31 7.98 21.63
N LEU A 201 3.00 7.34 20.69
CA LEU A 201 4.45 7.16 20.74
C LEU A 201 5.17 8.50 20.57
N ILE A 202 5.42 9.20 21.69
CA ILE A 202 5.93 10.59 21.73
C ILE A 202 7.16 10.82 20.86
N PRO A 203 8.22 9.99 20.88
CA PRO A 203 9.38 10.20 20.02
C PRO A 203 9.04 10.16 18.53
N ALA A 204 8.15 9.27 18.12
CA ALA A 204 7.71 9.16 16.74
C ALA A 204 6.80 10.33 16.32
N ILE A 205 5.95 10.83 17.23
CA ILE A 205 5.14 12.04 17.01
C ILE A 205 6.05 13.25 16.80
N GLN A 206 7.06 13.43 17.65
CA GLN A 206 8.04 14.53 17.53
C GLN A 206 8.79 14.45 16.21
N ARG A 207 9.24 13.25 15.83
CA ARG A 207 9.89 13.01 14.54
C ARG A 207 8.96 13.38 13.38
N PHE A 208 7.74 12.87 13.37
CA PHE A 208 6.73 13.14 12.32
C PHE A 208 6.49 14.66 12.16
N THR A 209 6.39 15.38 13.28
CA THR A 209 6.20 16.83 13.27
C THR A 209 7.44 17.56 12.74
N SER A 210 8.65 17.10 13.10
CA SER A 210 9.90 17.74 12.68
C SER A 210 10.27 17.51 11.22
N GLU A 211 9.89 16.37 10.66
CA GLU A 211 10.10 16.04 9.25
C GLU A 211 9.24 16.91 8.31
N GLN A 212 8.39 17.80 8.88
CA GLN A 212 7.52 18.72 8.13
C GLN A 212 6.91 18.04 6.90
N ARG A 213 6.21 16.94 7.14
CA ARG A 213 5.46 16.32 6.06
C ARG A 213 4.37 17.30 5.65
N LYS A 214 4.74 18.08 4.67
CA LYS A 214 4.01 19.25 4.21
C LYS A 214 2.60 18.89 3.86
N GLU A 215 1.74 19.77 4.28
CA GLU A 215 0.33 19.90 3.93
C GLU A 215 0.02 19.73 2.44
#